data_03f578599f94f731a09898fc4ba61a4b
#
_entry.id   03f578599f94f731a09898fc4ba61a4b
#
_cell.length_a   1.000
_cell.length_b   1.000
_cell.length_c   1.000
_cell.angle_alpha   90.00
_cell.angle_beta   90.00
_cell.angle_gamma   90.00
#
_symmetry.space_group_name_H-M   'P 1'
#
loop_
_entity.id
_entity.type
_entity.pdbx_description
1 polymer ?
#
loop_
_entity_poly.entity_id
_entity_poly.type
_entity_poly.pdbx_seq_one_letter_code
_entity_poly.pdbx_strand_id
1 'polypeptide(L)'
;MKYIQLILLFVTCYLTISCNTQPNKKITNSKDYNQYLEMASNTDLPKITSDYNFWKNKLSKTPNQYPYYAKLAAANSKKFQSTGNINDLKEAEKNLIIANEKTNYNNAGYLRSLARNFISQHRFKEALDLLTKAEYNGENLQRTHLMLVDVYVELGNYEKVSEYLSKVKNFKDFDYLIRLSKYNDHLGNLDKAIAYLEMSLKIAKSSKKNSLIQWNYTNLADYYGHAGRIKDSYNSYLKALAINPNDSYAKKGIAWIVFSYERNPKEALRILNTVTKENASPDYHLLKSEIADYMGDKVEKKHQIDSYWFKVKNTKYGVMYHKYDVLLLSEAQNDKAIVLAKQEVKERPTAQSYDLLAWAYFNNGQKEKALAIVDQHVIEKTFEPEALLHAALIFKANGKIPMAVTLKKELLGA
;
A
#
# COMPACT_ATOMS: atom_id res chain seq x y z
N MET A 1 25.13 -44.20 1.72
CA MET A 1 24.17 -44.09 2.80
C MET A 1 24.72 -43.54 4.11
N LYS A 2 25.97 -43.09 4.24
CA LYS A 2 26.56 -42.51 5.49
C LYS A 2 26.58 -40.96 5.51
N TYR A 3 26.27 -40.28 4.42
CA TYR A 3 26.30 -38.81 4.33
C TYR A 3 24.94 -38.13 4.53
N ILE A 4 23.85 -38.90 4.48
CA ILE A 4 22.48 -38.36 4.69
C ILE A 4 22.16 -38.18 6.18
N GLN A 5 22.81 -38.93 7.07
CA GLN A 5 22.59 -38.81 8.53
C GLN A 5 23.34 -37.63 9.16
N LEU A 6 24.39 -37.07 8.51
CA LEU A 6 25.13 -35.93 9.04
C LEU A 6 24.44 -34.58 8.73
N ILE A 7 23.61 -34.54 7.70
CA ILE A 7 22.85 -33.32 7.32
C ILE A 7 21.61 -33.14 8.22
N LEU A 8 21.03 -34.22 8.72
CA LEU A 8 19.89 -34.16 9.64
C LEU A 8 20.29 -33.71 11.06
N LEU A 9 21.55 -33.91 11.47
CA LEU A 9 22.01 -33.51 12.81
C LEU A 9 22.35 -32.00 12.90
N PHE A 10 22.62 -31.35 11.76
CA PHE A 10 22.90 -29.90 11.73
C PHE A 10 21.64 -29.03 11.66
N VAL A 11 20.51 -29.60 11.19
CA VAL A 11 19.23 -28.90 11.15
C VAL A 11 18.52 -28.90 12.52
N THR A 12 18.78 -29.91 13.36
CA THR A 12 18.19 -30.00 14.71
C THR A 12 18.85 -29.11 15.76
N CYS A 13 20.11 -28.66 15.56
CA CYS A 13 20.79 -27.71 16.46
C CYS A 13 20.42 -26.25 16.29
N TYR A 14 19.72 -25.87 15.19
CA TYR A 14 19.27 -24.48 14.98
C TYR A 14 17.86 -24.18 15.52
N LEU A 15 17.14 -25.20 16.01
CA LEU A 15 15.79 -25.03 16.55
C LEU A 15 15.74 -24.76 18.07
N THR A 16 16.89 -24.62 18.74
CA THR A 16 16.93 -24.33 20.19
C THR A 16 17.48 -22.97 20.55
N ILE A 17 17.68 -22.06 19.59
CA ILE A 17 17.67 -20.64 19.93
C ILE A 17 16.20 -20.20 19.88
N SER A 18 15.43 -20.73 20.82
CA SER A 18 14.26 -20.04 21.32
C SER A 18 14.78 -18.72 21.86
N CYS A 19 14.74 -17.67 21.04
CA CYS A 19 14.80 -16.33 21.56
C CYS A 19 13.69 -16.24 22.60
N ASN A 20 14.09 -16.27 23.86
CA ASN A 20 13.27 -15.93 25.00
C ASN A 20 13.01 -14.41 24.94
N THR A 21 12.37 -13.97 23.84
CA THR A 21 11.88 -12.62 23.71
C THR A 21 10.70 -12.53 24.65
N GLN A 22 10.92 -11.93 25.81
CA GLN A 22 9.82 -11.49 26.66
C GLN A 22 8.79 -10.79 25.75
N PRO A 23 7.50 -11.08 25.91
CA PRO A 23 6.49 -10.39 25.11
C PRO A 23 6.70 -8.88 25.26
N ASN A 24 6.79 -8.17 24.16
CA ASN A 24 6.95 -6.72 24.17
C ASN A 24 5.87 -6.12 25.06
N LYS A 25 6.23 -5.08 25.81
CA LYS A 25 5.31 -4.41 26.72
C LYS A 25 4.02 -4.06 25.99
N LYS A 26 2.88 -4.55 26.49
CA LYS A 26 1.57 -4.25 25.92
C LYS A 26 1.35 -2.73 25.82
N ILE A 27 1.08 -2.25 24.62
CA ILE A 27 0.85 -0.83 24.30
C ILE A 27 -0.63 -0.56 24.05
N THR A 28 -1.32 -1.53 23.44
CA THR A 28 -2.73 -1.36 23.06
C THR A 28 -3.67 -1.72 24.22
N ASN A 29 -4.84 -1.10 24.22
CA ASN A 29 -5.92 -1.45 25.14
C ASN A 29 -7.22 -1.61 24.34
N SER A 30 -7.83 -2.78 24.40
CA SER A 30 -9.08 -3.05 23.66
C SER A 30 -10.22 -2.09 23.99
N LYS A 31 -10.26 -1.55 25.21
CA LYS A 31 -11.25 -0.53 25.61
C LYS A 31 -11.17 0.74 24.74
N ASP A 32 -9.98 1.08 24.19
CA ASP A 32 -9.80 2.29 23.40
C ASP A 32 -10.43 2.16 22.02
N TYR A 33 -10.50 0.93 21.44
CA TYR A 33 -10.96 0.70 20.07
C TYR A 33 -12.21 -0.19 19.95
N ASN A 34 -12.66 -0.89 21.01
CA ASN A 34 -13.85 -1.75 20.94
C ASN A 34 -15.08 -1.02 20.43
N GLN A 35 -15.30 0.23 20.90
CA GLN A 35 -16.40 1.04 20.43
C GLN A 35 -16.46 1.17 18.89
N TYR A 36 -15.30 1.22 18.21
CA TYR A 36 -15.23 1.33 16.75
C TYR A 36 -15.41 -0.02 16.04
N LEU A 37 -15.22 -1.13 16.74
CA LEU A 37 -15.46 -2.48 16.22
C LEU A 37 -16.93 -2.90 16.38
N GLU A 38 -17.61 -2.39 17.39
CA GLU A 38 -18.98 -2.73 17.74
C GLU A 38 -20.01 -1.88 16.99
N MET A 39 -19.57 -0.80 16.31
CA MET A 39 -20.47 0.04 15.50
C MET A 39 -21.08 -0.79 14.36
N ALA A 40 -22.40 -0.88 14.36
CA ALA A 40 -23.17 -1.86 13.59
C ALA A 40 -23.21 -1.62 12.06
N SER A 41 -22.73 -0.47 11.55
CA SER A 41 -22.71 -0.20 10.11
C SER A 41 -21.83 1.01 9.76
N ASN A 42 -21.33 1.02 8.53
CA ASN A 42 -20.64 2.16 7.95
C ASN A 42 -21.60 3.34 7.77
N THR A 43 -21.53 4.31 8.67
CA THR A 43 -22.44 5.47 8.73
C THR A 43 -22.33 6.40 7.52
N ASP A 44 -21.22 6.36 6.77
CA ASP A 44 -21.01 7.20 5.59
C ASP A 44 -21.65 6.61 4.33
N LEU A 45 -21.78 5.28 4.26
CA LEU A 45 -22.26 4.59 3.06
C LEU A 45 -23.68 5.00 2.62
N PRO A 46 -24.68 5.20 3.52
CA PRO A 46 -25.99 5.70 3.13
C PRO A 46 -25.93 7.08 2.47
N LYS A 47 -25.13 7.99 2.99
CA LYS A 47 -24.93 9.34 2.42
C LYS A 47 -24.28 9.28 1.04
N ILE A 48 -23.22 8.48 0.90
CA ILE A 48 -22.54 8.28 -0.39
C ILE A 48 -23.50 7.67 -1.41
N THR A 49 -24.34 6.71 -0.99
CA THR A 49 -25.34 6.06 -1.85
C THR A 49 -26.43 7.07 -2.26
N SER A 50 -26.86 7.92 -1.36
CA SER A 50 -27.83 9.00 -1.67
C SER A 50 -27.27 9.97 -2.71
N ASP A 51 -26.00 10.41 -2.55
CA ASP A 51 -25.31 11.25 -3.55
C ASP A 51 -25.24 10.57 -4.92
N TYR A 52 -24.89 9.29 -4.96
CA TYR A 52 -24.88 8.51 -6.21
C TYR A 52 -26.23 8.47 -6.88
N ASN A 53 -27.29 8.13 -6.12
CA ASN A 53 -28.66 8.04 -6.64
C ASN A 53 -29.16 9.40 -7.13
N PHE A 54 -28.84 10.48 -6.45
CA PHE A 54 -29.18 11.83 -6.87
C PHE A 54 -28.58 12.16 -8.26
N TRP A 55 -27.26 11.94 -8.44
CA TRP A 55 -26.63 12.24 -9.71
C TRP A 55 -27.06 11.27 -10.82
N LYS A 56 -27.30 10.00 -10.52
CA LYS A 56 -27.86 9.03 -11.46
C LYS A 56 -29.24 9.45 -11.97
N ASN A 57 -30.11 9.90 -11.08
CA ASN A 57 -31.44 10.40 -11.45
C ASN A 57 -31.32 11.70 -12.27
N LYS A 58 -30.39 12.60 -11.93
CA LYS A 58 -30.14 13.80 -12.74
C LYS A 58 -29.69 13.45 -14.17
N LEU A 59 -28.74 12.53 -14.29
CA LEU A 59 -28.23 12.10 -15.59
C LEU A 59 -29.33 11.41 -16.43
N SER A 60 -30.19 10.59 -15.82
CA SER A 60 -31.26 9.92 -16.56
C SER A 60 -32.27 10.91 -17.16
N LYS A 61 -32.54 12.04 -16.47
CA LYS A 61 -33.42 13.09 -16.94
C LYS A 61 -32.78 14.02 -17.97
N THR A 62 -31.46 14.19 -17.92
CA THR A 62 -30.70 15.11 -18.77
C THR A 62 -29.39 14.45 -19.23
N PRO A 63 -29.46 13.44 -20.12
CA PRO A 63 -28.29 12.61 -20.48
C PRO A 63 -27.17 13.37 -21.19
N ASN A 64 -27.45 14.54 -21.75
CA ASN A 64 -26.45 15.40 -22.42
C ASN A 64 -25.62 16.24 -21.43
N GLN A 65 -25.95 16.21 -20.13
CA GLN A 65 -25.21 16.95 -19.11
C GLN A 65 -23.97 16.16 -18.65
N TYR A 66 -22.93 16.17 -19.46
CA TYR A 66 -21.70 15.42 -19.21
C TYR A 66 -21.01 15.69 -17.86
N PRO A 67 -21.12 16.87 -17.19
CA PRO A 67 -20.56 17.04 -15.85
C PRO A 67 -21.14 16.07 -14.79
N TYR A 68 -22.33 15.52 -15.03
CA TYR A 68 -22.94 14.57 -14.10
C TYR A 68 -22.21 13.22 -14.06
N TYR A 69 -21.56 12.82 -15.16
CA TYR A 69 -20.69 11.64 -15.16
C TYR A 69 -19.53 11.81 -14.18
N ALA A 70 -18.90 12.98 -14.14
CA ALA A 70 -17.82 13.25 -13.17
C ALA A 70 -18.33 13.25 -11.71
N LYS A 71 -19.58 13.66 -11.48
CA LYS A 71 -20.22 13.59 -10.14
C LYS A 71 -20.51 12.15 -9.74
N LEU A 72 -21.03 11.32 -10.65
CA LEU A 72 -21.20 9.88 -10.43
C LEU A 72 -19.87 9.18 -10.14
N ALA A 73 -18.86 9.48 -10.92
CA ALA A 73 -17.51 8.93 -10.69
C ALA A 73 -16.95 9.29 -9.31
N ALA A 74 -17.19 10.53 -8.86
CA ALA A 74 -16.76 10.95 -7.52
C ALA A 74 -17.50 10.16 -6.41
N ALA A 75 -18.81 9.91 -6.57
CA ALA A 75 -19.58 9.11 -5.64
C ALA A 75 -19.11 7.64 -5.64
N ASN A 76 -18.87 7.05 -6.81
CA ASN A 76 -18.33 5.68 -6.93
C ASN A 76 -16.93 5.56 -6.32
N SER A 77 -16.04 6.55 -6.54
CA SER A 77 -14.72 6.57 -5.91
C SER A 77 -14.80 6.58 -4.38
N LYS A 78 -15.75 7.34 -3.80
CA LYS A 78 -15.99 7.33 -2.36
C LYS A 78 -16.52 5.98 -1.87
N LYS A 79 -17.44 5.33 -2.63
CA LYS A 79 -17.90 3.98 -2.30
C LYS A 79 -16.75 2.99 -2.29
N PHE A 80 -15.90 3.00 -3.30
CA PHE A 80 -14.71 2.15 -3.34
C PHE A 80 -13.81 2.38 -2.12
N GLN A 81 -13.50 3.64 -1.79
CA GLN A 81 -12.69 3.98 -0.61
C GLN A 81 -13.30 3.45 0.69
N SER A 82 -14.62 3.44 0.80
CA SER A 82 -15.35 2.99 1.97
C SER A 82 -15.47 1.46 2.08
N THR A 83 -15.65 0.78 0.95
CA THR A 83 -16.02 -0.65 0.91
C THR A 83 -14.94 -1.57 0.33
N GLY A 84 -13.93 -1.03 -0.35
CA GLY A 84 -12.96 -1.80 -1.12
C GLY A 84 -13.55 -2.53 -2.34
N ASN A 85 -14.80 -2.25 -2.73
CA ASN A 85 -15.45 -2.96 -3.85
C ASN A 85 -14.92 -2.47 -5.19
N ILE A 86 -14.18 -3.30 -5.89
CA ILE A 86 -13.55 -2.99 -7.18
C ILE A 86 -14.56 -2.55 -8.26
N ASN A 87 -15.80 -3.02 -8.20
CA ASN A 87 -16.83 -2.62 -9.16
C ASN A 87 -17.10 -1.11 -9.10
N ASP A 88 -17.07 -0.52 -7.90
CA ASP A 88 -17.26 0.92 -7.73
C ASP A 88 -16.11 1.71 -8.36
N LEU A 89 -14.86 1.23 -8.25
CA LEU A 89 -13.71 1.87 -8.89
C LEU A 89 -13.80 1.80 -10.42
N LYS A 90 -14.22 0.66 -10.97
CA LYS A 90 -14.41 0.46 -12.42
C LYS A 90 -15.58 1.27 -12.98
N GLU A 91 -16.64 1.42 -12.21
CA GLU A 91 -17.77 2.26 -12.61
C GLU A 91 -17.39 3.76 -12.58
N ALA A 92 -16.53 4.16 -11.62
CA ALA A 92 -15.93 5.49 -11.63
C ALA A 92 -15.06 5.72 -12.89
N GLU A 93 -14.22 4.75 -13.26
CA GLU A 93 -13.41 4.80 -14.48
C GLU A 93 -14.28 5.04 -15.73
N LYS A 94 -15.30 4.20 -15.92
CA LYS A 94 -16.24 4.30 -17.06
C LYS A 94 -16.87 5.69 -17.16
N ASN A 95 -17.38 6.21 -16.05
CA ASN A 95 -17.99 7.54 -16.03
C ASN A 95 -16.97 8.66 -16.35
N LEU A 96 -15.71 8.53 -15.88
CA LEU A 96 -14.66 9.51 -16.17
C LEU A 96 -14.20 9.45 -17.63
N ILE A 97 -14.17 8.27 -18.26
CA ILE A 97 -13.90 8.14 -19.68
C ILE A 97 -14.95 8.90 -20.49
N ILE A 98 -16.25 8.68 -20.21
CA ILE A 98 -17.34 9.39 -20.90
C ILE A 98 -17.20 10.91 -20.73
N ALA A 99 -16.90 11.40 -19.52
CA ALA A 99 -16.71 12.83 -19.29
C ALA A 99 -15.54 13.41 -20.08
N ASN A 100 -14.42 12.67 -20.22
CA ASN A 100 -13.27 13.07 -21.03
C ASN A 100 -13.59 13.02 -22.53
N GLU A 101 -14.27 12.00 -23.04
CA GLU A 101 -14.71 11.90 -24.42
C GLU A 101 -15.62 13.08 -24.80
N LYS A 102 -16.59 13.42 -23.95
CA LYS A 102 -17.50 14.58 -24.19
C LYS A 102 -16.78 15.93 -24.22
N THR A 103 -15.57 16.00 -23.70
CA THR A 103 -14.72 17.20 -23.76
C THR A 103 -13.51 17.03 -24.69
N ASN A 104 -13.52 16.00 -25.55
CA ASN A 104 -12.41 15.65 -26.45
C ASN A 104 -11.06 15.58 -25.72
N TYR A 105 -11.04 15.09 -24.46
CA TYR A 105 -9.86 15.05 -23.59
C TYR A 105 -9.16 16.43 -23.45
N ASN A 106 -9.91 17.52 -23.49
CA ASN A 106 -9.39 18.88 -23.39
C ASN A 106 -9.82 19.61 -22.10
N ASN A 107 -10.23 18.86 -21.06
CA ASN A 107 -10.53 19.42 -19.74
C ASN A 107 -9.55 18.86 -18.71
N ALA A 108 -8.62 19.69 -18.22
CA ALA A 108 -7.58 19.25 -17.28
C ALA A 108 -8.16 18.69 -15.98
N GLY A 109 -9.33 19.15 -15.52
CA GLY A 109 -10.00 18.64 -14.34
C GLY A 109 -10.47 17.19 -14.50
N TYR A 110 -11.03 16.84 -15.66
CA TYR A 110 -11.46 15.48 -15.97
C TYR A 110 -10.27 14.56 -16.25
N LEU A 111 -9.24 15.06 -16.95
CA LEU A 111 -7.98 14.32 -17.14
C LEU A 111 -7.34 13.95 -15.80
N ARG A 112 -7.20 14.90 -14.87
CA ARG A 112 -6.69 14.63 -13.52
C ARG A 112 -7.56 13.63 -12.73
N SER A 113 -8.87 13.71 -12.90
CA SER A 113 -9.79 12.81 -12.21
C SER A 113 -9.66 11.36 -12.71
N LEU A 114 -9.53 11.17 -14.02
CA LEU A 114 -9.28 9.85 -14.63
C LEU A 114 -7.87 9.33 -14.27
N ALA A 115 -6.86 10.21 -14.30
CA ALA A 115 -5.50 9.86 -13.86
C ALA A 115 -5.49 9.38 -12.41
N ARG A 116 -6.23 10.03 -11.51
CA ARG A 116 -6.37 9.59 -10.11
C ARG A 116 -7.02 8.22 -9.99
N ASN A 117 -8.01 7.93 -10.81
CA ASN A 117 -8.62 6.61 -10.88
C ASN A 117 -7.61 5.55 -11.34
N PHE A 118 -6.80 5.84 -12.36
CA PHE A 118 -5.73 4.96 -12.84
C PHE A 118 -4.62 4.77 -11.80
N ILE A 119 -4.23 5.82 -11.06
CA ILE A 119 -3.29 5.70 -9.93
C ILE A 119 -3.83 4.70 -8.89
N SER A 120 -5.13 4.78 -8.55
CA SER A 120 -5.78 3.83 -7.63
C SER A 120 -5.80 2.39 -8.16
N GLN A 121 -5.64 2.19 -9.46
CA GLN A 121 -5.54 0.89 -10.13
C GLN A 121 -4.09 0.46 -10.43
N HIS A 122 -3.09 1.21 -9.96
CA HIS A 122 -1.66 1.03 -10.26
C HIS A 122 -1.31 1.11 -11.76
N ARG A 123 -2.15 1.77 -12.57
CA ARG A 123 -1.94 2.02 -14.00
C ARG A 123 -1.20 3.35 -14.20
N PHE A 124 0.02 3.41 -13.71
CA PHE A 124 0.75 4.69 -13.58
C PHE A 124 1.18 5.27 -14.92
N LYS A 125 1.51 4.45 -15.93
CA LYS A 125 1.84 4.95 -17.29
C LYS A 125 0.66 5.65 -17.94
N GLU A 126 -0.52 5.04 -17.85
CA GLU A 126 -1.74 5.63 -18.39
C GLU A 126 -2.14 6.90 -17.63
N ALA A 127 -1.90 6.93 -16.31
CA ALA A 127 -2.07 8.14 -15.52
C ALA A 127 -1.08 9.24 -15.96
N LEU A 128 0.17 8.89 -16.28
CA LEU A 128 1.17 9.83 -16.79
C LEU A 128 0.73 10.46 -18.10
N ASP A 129 0.22 9.67 -19.06
CA ASP A 129 -0.26 10.16 -20.35
C ASP A 129 -1.39 11.19 -20.20
N LEU A 130 -2.33 10.93 -19.27
CA LEU A 130 -3.41 11.87 -18.97
C LEU A 130 -2.91 13.14 -18.29
N LEU A 131 -1.95 13.03 -17.38
CA LEU A 131 -1.39 14.17 -16.66
C LEU A 131 -0.51 15.02 -17.58
N THR A 132 0.20 14.44 -18.54
CA THR A 132 0.94 15.17 -19.57
C THR A 132 -0.01 16.00 -20.44
N LYS A 133 -1.15 15.44 -20.84
CA LYS A 133 -2.21 16.19 -21.54
C LYS A 133 -2.79 17.32 -20.68
N ALA A 134 -3.00 17.04 -19.36
CA ALA A 134 -3.49 18.05 -18.42
C ALA A 134 -2.47 19.17 -18.18
N GLU A 135 -1.17 18.87 -18.20
CA GLU A 135 -0.09 19.85 -18.12
C GLU A 135 -0.06 20.73 -19.38
N TYR A 136 -0.14 20.13 -20.56
CA TYR A 136 -0.20 20.86 -21.84
C TYR A 136 -1.41 21.80 -21.91
N ASN A 137 -2.55 21.40 -21.36
CA ASN A 137 -3.75 22.23 -21.27
C ASN A 137 -3.55 23.50 -20.42
N GLY A 138 -2.64 23.48 -19.45
CA GLY A 138 -2.24 24.63 -18.64
C GLY A 138 -3.19 25.00 -17.49
N GLU A 139 -4.39 24.40 -17.41
CA GLU A 139 -5.35 24.71 -16.36
C GLU A 139 -4.95 24.10 -15.01
N ASN A 140 -4.77 24.95 -13.99
CA ASN A 140 -4.43 24.57 -12.61
C ASN A 140 -3.18 23.67 -12.55
N LEU A 141 -2.07 24.15 -13.13
CA LEU A 141 -0.79 23.46 -13.25
C LEU A 141 -0.27 22.92 -11.90
N GLN A 142 -0.44 23.67 -10.81
CA GLN A 142 -0.01 23.22 -9.49
C GLN A 142 -0.58 21.84 -9.14
N ARG A 143 -1.89 21.62 -9.36
CA ARG A 143 -2.51 20.30 -9.08
C ARG A 143 -2.02 19.22 -10.02
N THR A 144 -1.78 19.55 -11.28
CA THR A 144 -1.23 18.59 -12.24
C THR A 144 0.19 18.21 -11.86
N HIS A 145 1.05 19.18 -11.51
CA HIS A 145 2.43 18.93 -11.09
C HIS A 145 2.51 18.08 -9.81
N LEU A 146 1.64 18.35 -8.83
CA LEU A 146 1.56 17.51 -7.62
C LEU A 146 1.19 16.06 -7.95
N MET A 147 0.28 15.81 -8.89
CA MET A 147 -0.06 14.45 -9.31
C MET A 147 1.05 13.81 -10.16
N LEU A 148 1.80 14.60 -10.94
CA LEU A 148 2.99 14.11 -11.65
C LEU A 148 4.08 13.67 -10.68
N VAL A 149 4.27 14.36 -9.54
CA VAL A 149 5.15 13.88 -8.45
C VAL A 149 4.72 12.49 -7.99
N ASP A 150 3.42 12.28 -7.70
CA ASP A 150 2.92 10.98 -7.26
C ASP A 150 3.22 9.87 -8.27
N VAL A 151 2.98 10.13 -9.56
CA VAL A 151 3.18 9.15 -10.64
C VAL A 151 4.66 8.87 -10.89
N TYR A 152 5.52 9.89 -10.88
CA TYR A 152 6.96 9.68 -11.10
C TYR A 152 7.64 8.94 -9.95
N VAL A 153 7.20 9.12 -8.69
CA VAL A 153 7.64 8.28 -7.57
C VAL A 153 7.33 6.81 -7.86
N GLU A 154 6.10 6.50 -8.26
CA GLU A 154 5.66 5.13 -8.56
C GLU A 154 6.34 4.53 -9.79
N LEU A 155 6.79 5.35 -10.73
CA LEU A 155 7.57 4.93 -11.91
C LEU A 155 9.09 4.93 -11.67
N GLY A 156 9.57 5.27 -10.47
CA GLY A 156 10.99 5.28 -10.13
C GLY A 156 11.79 6.40 -10.80
N ASN A 157 11.14 7.43 -11.35
CA ASN A 157 11.83 8.55 -11.98
C ASN A 157 12.05 9.70 -10.98
N TYR A 158 13.03 9.53 -10.11
CA TYR A 158 13.29 10.48 -9.01
C TYR A 158 13.87 11.83 -9.47
N GLU A 159 14.48 11.89 -10.64
CA GLU A 159 14.89 13.16 -11.26
C GLU A 159 13.66 14.03 -11.55
N LYS A 160 12.63 13.45 -12.18
CA LYS A 160 11.37 14.12 -12.43
C LYS A 160 10.63 14.45 -11.14
N VAL A 161 10.68 13.61 -10.13
CA VAL A 161 10.11 13.93 -8.80
C VAL A 161 10.72 15.22 -8.26
N SER A 162 12.05 15.35 -8.27
CA SER A 162 12.76 16.55 -7.78
C SER A 162 12.41 17.78 -8.60
N GLU A 163 12.37 17.66 -9.95
CA GLU A 163 11.97 18.74 -10.86
C GLU A 163 10.57 19.27 -10.52
N TYR A 164 9.56 18.38 -10.44
CA TYR A 164 8.18 18.79 -10.19
C TYR A 164 7.95 19.28 -8.76
N LEU A 165 8.61 18.72 -7.76
CA LEU A 165 8.59 19.27 -6.39
C LEU A 165 9.14 20.70 -6.35
N SER A 166 10.17 21.00 -7.15
CA SER A 166 10.71 22.36 -7.23
C SER A 166 9.72 23.36 -7.82
N LYS A 167 8.95 22.95 -8.87
CA LYS A 167 7.93 23.79 -9.51
C LYS A 167 6.77 24.16 -8.58
N VAL A 168 6.47 23.30 -7.59
CA VAL A 168 5.32 23.48 -6.66
C VAL A 168 5.73 23.77 -5.23
N LYS A 169 6.99 24.17 -5.00
CA LYS A 169 7.57 24.34 -3.65
C LYS A 169 6.76 25.33 -2.82
N ASN A 170 6.09 24.83 -1.77
CA ASN A 170 5.34 25.62 -0.84
C ASN A 170 5.19 24.90 0.51
N PHE A 171 6.01 25.26 1.51
CA PHE A 171 5.95 24.67 2.84
C PHE A 171 4.69 25.04 3.67
N LYS A 172 3.80 25.87 3.13
CA LYS A 172 2.48 26.18 3.71
C LYS A 172 1.35 25.41 3.03
N ASP A 173 1.68 24.57 2.06
CA ASP A 173 0.70 23.76 1.32
C ASP A 173 0.70 22.31 1.81
N PHE A 174 -0.47 21.82 2.20
CA PHE A 174 -0.65 20.45 2.68
C PHE A 174 -0.24 19.42 1.61
N ASP A 175 -0.71 19.63 0.38
CA ASP A 175 -0.50 18.70 -0.73
C ASP A 175 0.98 18.63 -1.15
N TYR A 176 1.74 19.71 -1.00
CA TYR A 176 3.18 19.72 -1.20
C TYR A 176 3.91 18.91 -0.10
N LEU A 177 3.59 19.17 1.17
CA LEU A 177 4.29 18.55 2.30
C LEU A 177 4.11 17.03 2.33
N ILE A 178 2.94 16.50 2.00
CA ILE A 178 2.72 15.06 2.00
C ILE A 178 3.53 14.35 0.90
N ARG A 179 3.75 15.00 -0.23
CA ARG A 179 4.60 14.48 -1.32
C ARG A 179 6.07 14.59 -1.00
N LEU A 180 6.46 15.69 -0.38
CA LEU A 180 7.82 15.87 0.12
C LEU A 180 8.16 14.83 1.20
N SER A 181 7.20 14.49 2.07
CA SER A 181 7.30 13.39 3.03
C SER A 181 7.53 12.06 2.32
N LYS A 182 6.66 11.69 1.39
CA LYS A 182 6.77 10.44 0.62
C LYS A 182 8.10 10.35 -0.12
N TYR A 183 8.57 11.44 -0.73
CA TYR A 183 9.86 11.46 -1.42
C TYR A 183 11.03 11.26 -0.46
N ASN A 184 11.00 11.89 0.73
CA ASN A 184 12.05 11.67 1.74
C ASN A 184 12.06 10.24 2.29
N ASP A 185 10.91 9.59 2.41
CA ASP A 185 10.81 8.18 2.78
C ASP A 185 11.51 7.30 1.74
N HIS A 186 11.23 7.49 0.46
CA HIS A 186 11.95 6.80 -0.63
C HIS A 186 13.47 7.02 -0.61
N LEU A 187 13.93 8.16 -0.11
CA LEU A 187 15.36 8.47 0.06
C LEU A 187 15.94 7.91 1.37
N GLY A 188 15.18 7.15 2.16
CA GLY A 188 15.59 6.63 3.45
C GLY A 188 15.65 7.68 4.58
N ASN A 189 15.15 8.89 4.35
CA ASN A 189 15.15 9.98 5.33
C ASN A 189 13.86 9.97 6.17
N LEU A 190 13.61 8.89 6.92
CA LEU A 190 12.37 8.67 7.66
C LEU A 190 12.04 9.80 8.65
N ASP A 191 13.03 10.34 9.38
CA ASP A 191 12.82 11.45 10.30
C ASP A 191 12.31 12.72 9.61
N LYS A 192 12.85 13.02 8.41
CA LYS A 192 12.35 14.14 7.60
C LYS A 192 10.95 13.87 7.07
N ALA A 193 10.68 12.63 6.65
CA ALA A 193 9.36 12.23 6.20
C ALA A 193 8.31 12.46 7.29
N ILE A 194 8.59 12.02 8.52
CA ILE A 194 7.76 12.25 9.71
C ILE A 194 7.58 13.74 9.96
N ALA A 195 8.67 14.52 9.98
CA ALA A 195 8.61 15.96 10.25
C ALA A 195 7.69 16.69 9.25
N TYR A 196 7.76 16.35 7.95
CA TYR A 196 6.88 16.95 6.94
C TYR A 196 5.41 16.54 7.12
N LEU A 197 5.12 15.31 7.53
CA LEU A 197 3.74 14.92 7.88
C LEU A 197 3.24 15.62 9.14
N GLU A 198 4.08 15.83 10.15
CA GLU A 198 3.71 16.59 11.34
C GLU A 198 3.42 18.08 11.00
N MET A 199 4.19 18.65 10.05
CA MET A 199 3.91 20.00 9.52
C MET A 199 2.58 20.03 8.77
N SER A 200 2.32 19.05 7.90
CA SER A 200 1.07 18.96 7.14
C SER A 200 -0.15 18.75 8.05
N LEU A 201 0.01 18.03 9.18
CA LEU A 201 -1.05 17.88 10.18
C LEU A 201 -1.43 19.22 10.83
N LYS A 202 -0.46 20.10 11.11
CA LYS A 202 -0.74 21.44 11.64
C LYS A 202 -1.60 22.24 10.66
N ILE A 203 -1.29 22.17 9.36
CA ILE A 203 -2.07 22.84 8.30
C ILE A 203 -3.47 22.23 8.19
N ALA A 204 -3.57 20.90 8.20
CA ALA A 204 -4.85 20.20 8.15
C ALA A 204 -5.77 20.62 9.30
N LYS A 205 -5.25 20.67 10.53
CA LYS A 205 -5.99 21.13 11.73
C LYS A 205 -6.46 22.57 11.59
N SER A 206 -5.60 23.48 11.11
CA SER A 206 -5.97 24.87 10.88
C SER A 206 -7.09 25.02 9.84
N SER A 207 -7.13 24.14 8.85
CA SER A 207 -8.17 24.13 7.82
C SER A 207 -9.51 23.55 8.30
N LYS A 208 -9.55 22.92 9.47
CA LYS A 208 -10.72 22.22 10.05
C LYS A 208 -11.34 21.16 9.13
N LYS A 209 -10.57 20.61 8.17
CA LYS A 209 -11.04 19.58 7.23
C LYS A 209 -10.77 18.20 7.82
N ASN A 210 -11.78 17.57 8.41
CA ASN A 210 -11.67 16.27 9.08
C ASN A 210 -11.05 15.19 8.19
N SER A 211 -11.38 15.15 6.89
CA SER A 211 -10.80 14.16 5.97
C SER A 211 -9.28 14.30 5.80
N LEU A 212 -8.73 15.52 5.78
CA LEU A 212 -7.29 15.73 5.72
C LEU A 212 -6.62 15.38 7.06
N ILE A 213 -7.26 15.72 8.17
CA ILE A 213 -6.74 15.40 9.51
C ILE A 213 -6.69 13.89 9.72
N GLN A 214 -7.77 13.18 9.38
CA GLN A 214 -7.87 11.73 9.48
C GLN A 214 -6.84 11.03 8.59
N TRP A 215 -6.73 11.43 7.32
CA TRP A 215 -5.74 10.90 6.38
C TRP A 215 -4.30 11.08 6.91
N ASN A 216 -4.01 12.26 7.46
CA ASN A 216 -2.68 12.57 7.99
C ASN A 216 -2.36 11.71 9.22
N TYR A 217 -3.34 11.49 10.12
CA TYR A 217 -3.11 10.61 11.27
C TYR A 217 -2.84 9.17 10.87
N THR A 218 -3.52 8.62 9.85
CA THR A 218 -3.23 7.25 9.38
C THR A 218 -1.83 7.14 8.80
N ASN A 219 -1.40 8.11 7.98
CA ASN A 219 -0.04 8.10 7.41
C ASN A 219 1.05 8.33 8.47
N LEU A 220 0.83 9.24 9.43
CA LEU A 220 1.75 9.40 10.56
C LEU A 220 1.85 8.11 11.39
N ALA A 221 0.75 7.38 11.56
CA ALA A 221 0.77 6.13 12.28
C ALA A 221 1.68 5.10 11.61
N ASP A 222 1.64 5.00 10.27
CA ASP A 222 2.52 4.11 9.51
C ASP A 222 4.00 4.50 9.69
N TYR A 223 4.33 5.77 9.47
CA TYR A 223 5.72 6.24 9.60
C TYR A 223 6.25 6.15 11.04
N TYR A 224 5.43 6.41 12.04
CA TYR A 224 5.82 6.16 13.43
C TYR A 224 6.06 4.66 13.70
N GLY A 225 5.26 3.79 13.09
CA GLY A 225 5.47 2.34 13.15
C GLY A 225 6.81 1.93 12.54
N HIS A 226 7.13 2.44 11.34
CA HIS A 226 8.43 2.21 10.67
C HIS A 226 9.61 2.75 11.50
N ALA A 227 9.42 3.85 12.21
CA ALA A 227 10.43 4.41 13.11
C ALA A 227 10.53 3.72 14.49
N GLY A 228 9.81 2.61 14.71
CA GLY A 228 9.77 1.92 16.01
C GLY A 228 9.00 2.69 17.11
N ARG A 229 8.38 3.82 16.78
CA ARG A 229 7.58 4.66 17.69
C ARG A 229 6.16 4.10 17.83
N ILE A 230 6.06 2.84 18.27
CA ILE A 230 4.82 2.05 18.23
C ILE A 230 3.68 2.68 19.03
N LYS A 231 3.97 3.34 20.16
CA LYS A 231 2.96 4.04 20.96
C LYS A 231 2.39 5.25 20.21
N ASP A 232 3.24 6.00 19.49
CA ASP A 232 2.80 7.15 18.67
C ASP A 232 1.98 6.67 17.47
N SER A 233 2.37 5.55 16.87
CA SER A 233 1.62 4.86 15.81
C SER A 233 0.21 4.51 16.30
N TYR A 234 0.10 3.77 17.39
CA TYR A 234 -1.17 3.39 18.00
C TYR A 234 -2.08 4.60 18.32
N ASN A 235 -1.52 5.62 18.98
CA ASN A 235 -2.26 6.84 19.31
C ASN A 235 -2.75 7.58 18.06
N SER A 236 -2.00 7.53 16.96
CA SER A 236 -2.37 8.17 15.70
C SER A 236 -3.52 7.43 15.01
N TYR A 237 -3.51 6.10 15.00
CA TYR A 237 -4.66 5.31 14.52
C TYR A 237 -5.93 5.57 15.35
N LEU A 238 -5.82 5.66 16.69
CA LEU A 238 -6.97 6.01 17.53
C LEU A 238 -7.52 7.41 17.21
N LYS A 239 -6.66 8.40 16.96
CA LYS A 239 -7.08 9.73 16.54
C LYS A 239 -7.75 9.74 15.16
N ALA A 240 -7.30 8.89 14.24
CA ALA A 240 -7.98 8.69 12.95
C ALA A 240 -9.37 8.09 13.14
N LEU A 241 -9.51 7.06 14.00
CA LEU A 241 -10.79 6.43 14.33
C LEU A 241 -11.75 7.37 15.06
N ALA A 242 -11.26 8.28 15.90
CA ALA A 242 -12.09 9.28 16.54
C ALA A 242 -12.73 10.27 15.54
N ILE A 243 -12.11 10.46 14.37
CA ILE A 243 -12.64 11.30 13.28
C ILE A 243 -13.52 10.47 12.34
N ASN A 244 -13.06 9.29 11.95
CA ASN A 244 -13.78 8.35 11.11
C ASN A 244 -13.81 6.96 11.77
N PRO A 245 -14.86 6.63 12.53
CA PRO A 245 -15.00 5.32 13.19
C PRO A 245 -15.00 4.13 12.23
N ASN A 246 -15.29 4.35 10.95
CA ASN A 246 -15.36 3.31 9.92
C ASN A 246 -14.04 3.13 9.14
N ASP A 247 -12.95 3.77 9.57
CA ASP A 247 -11.65 3.65 8.92
C ASP A 247 -11.09 2.23 9.05
N SER A 248 -11.33 1.42 8.03
CA SER A 248 -10.84 0.04 7.94
C SER A 248 -9.31 -0.03 7.94
N TYR A 249 -8.63 0.99 7.38
CA TYR A 249 -7.18 1.05 7.35
C TYR A 249 -6.60 1.26 8.75
N ALA A 250 -7.13 2.20 9.51
CA ALA A 250 -6.70 2.43 10.90
C ALA A 250 -6.97 1.20 11.78
N LYS A 251 -8.11 0.51 11.62
CA LYS A 251 -8.39 -0.75 12.31
C LYS A 251 -7.37 -1.84 11.95
N LYS A 252 -7.01 -1.98 10.66
CA LYS A 252 -5.97 -2.91 10.20
C LYS A 252 -4.61 -2.56 10.83
N GLY A 253 -4.25 -1.27 10.89
CA GLY A 253 -3.02 -0.82 11.53
C GLY A 253 -2.93 -1.19 13.02
N ILE A 254 -4.03 -1.04 13.76
CA ILE A 254 -4.11 -1.51 15.17
C ILE A 254 -3.95 -3.04 15.23
N ALA A 255 -4.63 -3.80 14.35
CA ALA A 255 -4.49 -5.26 14.29
C ALA A 255 -3.03 -5.68 14.01
N TRP A 256 -2.35 -4.93 13.13
CA TRP A 256 -0.92 -5.15 12.85
C TRP A 256 -0.06 -4.94 14.09
N ILE A 257 -0.24 -3.85 14.85
CA ILE A 257 0.49 -3.60 16.11
C ILE A 257 0.24 -4.73 17.11
N VAL A 258 -1.02 -5.11 17.29
CA VAL A 258 -1.43 -6.21 18.22
C VAL A 258 -0.78 -7.53 17.81
N PHE A 259 -0.66 -7.82 16.52
CA PHE A 259 -0.03 -9.04 16.01
C PHE A 259 1.49 -8.96 16.05
N SER A 260 2.06 -7.98 15.33
CA SER A 260 3.50 -7.94 15.04
C SER A 260 4.33 -7.55 16.26
N TYR A 261 3.84 -6.61 17.08
CA TYR A 261 4.55 -6.09 18.23
C TYR A 261 4.17 -6.81 19.53
N GLU A 262 2.86 -6.95 19.83
CA GLU A 262 2.40 -7.55 21.09
C GLU A 262 2.29 -9.07 21.03
N ARG A 263 2.46 -9.68 19.85
CA ARG A 263 2.36 -11.15 19.65
C ARG A 263 1.03 -11.72 20.10
N ASN A 264 -0.07 -10.99 19.87
CA ASN A 264 -1.43 -11.41 20.20
C ASN A 264 -2.27 -11.71 18.94
N PRO A 265 -2.06 -12.88 18.29
CA PRO A 265 -2.73 -13.23 17.03
C PRO A 265 -4.26 -13.33 17.17
N LYS A 266 -4.78 -13.81 18.32
CA LYS A 266 -6.22 -13.97 18.55
C LYS A 266 -6.95 -12.63 18.53
N GLU A 267 -6.40 -11.63 19.18
CA GLU A 267 -6.99 -10.29 19.22
C GLU A 267 -6.86 -9.59 17.84
N ALA A 268 -5.73 -9.76 17.17
CA ALA A 268 -5.57 -9.24 15.80
C ALA A 268 -6.60 -9.84 14.84
N LEU A 269 -6.85 -11.16 14.90
CA LEU A 269 -7.90 -11.81 14.11
C LEU A 269 -9.30 -11.29 14.47
N ARG A 270 -9.59 -11.04 15.76
CA ARG A 270 -10.85 -10.44 16.18
C ARG A 270 -11.11 -9.10 15.50
N ILE A 271 -10.10 -8.23 15.48
CA ILE A 271 -10.17 -6.93 14.81
C ILE A 271 -10.38 -7.12 13.29
N LEU A 272 -9.56 -7.94 12.65
CA LEU A 272 -9.62 -8.16 11.20
C LEU A 272 -10.93 -8.82 10.75
N ASN A 273 -11.50 -9.71 11.57
CA ASN A 273 -12.79 -10.33 11.29
C ASN A 273 -13.93 -9.32 11.27
N THR A 274 -13.85 -8.28 12.09
CA THR A 274 -14.81 -7.17 12.04
C THR A 274 -14.62 -6.34 10.77
N VAL A 275 -13.39 -5.98 10.43
CA VAL A 275 -13.07 -5.19 9.24
C VAL A 275 -13.53 -5.88 7.94
N THR A 276 -13.28 -7.18 7.83
CA THR A 276 -13.59 -7.93 6.59
C THR A 276 -15.08 -8.20 6.36
N LYS A 277 -15.95 -7.91 7.32
CA LYS A 277 -17.40 -7.93 7.10
C LYS A 277 -17.86 -6.76 6.24
N GLU A 278 -17.16 -5.63 6.30
CA GLU A 278 -17.57 -4.38 5.65
C GLU A 278 -16.66 -3.97 4.50
N ASN A 279 -15.41 -4.43 4.50
CA ASN A 279 -14.42 -4.09 3.49
C ASN A 279 -14.05 -5.31 2.65
N ALA A 280 -14.21 -5.20 1.33
CA ALA A 280 -14.04 -6.28 0.38
C ALA A 280 -12.58 -6.44 -0.14
N SER A 281 -11.64 -5.58 0.28
CA SER A 281 -10.25 -5.61 -0.21
C SER A 281 -9.60 -6.97 0.02
N PRO A 282 -8.94 -7.55 -1.00
CA PRO A 282 -8.32 -8.88 -0.91
C PRO A 282 -7.18 -8.99 0.10
N ASP A 283 -6.40 -7.92 0.30
CA ASP A 283 -5.20 -7.89 1.14
C ASP A 283 -5.44 -8.19 2.63
N TYR A 284 -6.66 -8.04 3.13
CA TYR A 284 -6.98 -8.49 4.49
C TYR A 284 -6.83 -10.00 4.68
N HIS A 285 -7.07 -10.78 3.63
CA HIS A 285 -6.86 -12.22 3.66
C HIS A 285 -5.38 -12.60 3.80
N LEU A 286 -4.48 -11.79 3.22
CA LEU A 286 -3.04 -12.00 3.34
C LEU A 286 -2.57 -11.84 4.78
N LEU A 287 -2.97 -10.79 5.47
CA LEU A 287 -2.63 -10.59 6.88
C LEU A 287 -3.23 -11.69 7.76
N LYS A 288 -4.46 -12.14 7.48
CA LYS A 288 -5.04 -13.29 8.20
C LYS A 288 -4.28 -14.58 7.93
N SER A 289 -3.78 -14.82 6.72
CA SER A 289 -2.99 -15.99 6.38
C SER A 289 -1.64 -15.98 7.11
N GLU A 290 -1.00 -14.82 7.23
CA GLU A 290 0.23 -14.64 8.00
C GLU A 290 0.03 -14.92 9.49
N ILE A 291 -1.07 -14.43 10.06
CA ILE A 291 -1.43 -14.72 11.45
C ILE A 291 -1.70 -16.22 11.67
N ALA A 292 -2.41 -16.87 10.73
CA ALA A 292 -2.68 -18.31 10.80
C ALA A 292 -1.38 -19.12 10.72
N ASP A 293 -0.44 -18.73 9.86
CA ASP A 293 0.88 -19.35 9.75
C ASP A 293 1.67 -19.22 11.05
N TYR A 294 1.69 -18.02 11.65
CA TYR A 294 2.30 -17.78 12.96
C TYR A 294 1.71 -18.66 14.07
N MET A 295 0.40 -18.94 14.01
CA MET A 295 -0.29 -19.82 14.94
C MET A 295 -0.07 -21.32 14.65
N GLY A 296 0.58 -21.67 13.53
CA GLY A 296 0.75 -23.05 13.07
C GLY A 296 -0.51 -23.65 12.43
N ASP A 297 -1.55 -22.85 12.19
CA ASP A 297 -2.80 -23.29 11.57
C ASP A 297 -2.68 -23.29 10.03
N LYS A 298 -2.14 -24.38 9.49
CA LYS A 298 -1.94 -24.55 8.06
C LYS A 298 -3.25 -24.63 7.27
N VAL A 299 -4.34 -25.08 7.89
CA VAL A 299 -5.66 -25.17 7.27
C VAL A 299 -6.22 -23.78 7.05
N GLU A 300 -6.21 -22.96 8.10
CA GLU A 300 -6.68 -21.59 8.02
C GLU A 300 -5.77 -20.73 7.11
N LYS A 301 -4.43 -20.89 7.19
CA LYS A 301 -3.50 -20.24 6.24
C LYS A 301 -3.94 -20.50 4.80
N LYS A 302 -4.14 -21.78 4.44
CA LYS A 302 -4.56 -22.16 3.10
C LYS A 302 -5.91 -21.57 2.73
N HIS A 303 -6.89 -21.64 3.61
CA HIS A 303 -8.22 -21.06 3.42
C HIS A 303 -8.17 -19.55 3.13
N GLN A 304 -7.35 -18.81 3.86
CA GLN A 304 -7.18 -17.37 3.63
C GLN A 304 -6.47 -17.06 2.31
N ILE A 305 -5.44 -17.82 1.92
CA ILE A 305 -4.78 -17.70 0.63
C ILE A 305 -5.76 -18.02 -0.51
N ASP A 306 -6.55 -19.09 -0.39
CA ASP A 306 -7.56 -19.45 -1.40
C ASP A 306 -8.63 -18.35 -1.53
N SER A 307 -9.04 -17.73 -0.41
CA SER A 307 -9.97 -16.60 -0.39
C SER A 307 -9.38 -15.36 -1.08
N TYR A 308 -8.11 -15.06 -0.87
CA TYR A 308 -7.40 -14.02 -1.60
C TYR A 308 -7.42 -14.29 -3.10
N TRP A 309 -6.99 -15.48 -3.54
CA TRP A 309 -6.98 -15.86 -4.95
C TRP A 309 -8.37 -15.82 -5.60
N PHE A 310 -9.40 -16.25 -4.88
CA PHE A 310 -10.77 -16.17 -5.37
C PHE A 310 -11.17 -14.71 -5.69
N LYS A 311 -10.78 -13.76 -4.83
CA LYS A 311 -11.07 -12.34 -5.06
C LYS A 311 -10.25 -11.75 -6.21
N VAL A 312 -8.94 -11.96 -6.25
CA VAL A 312 -8.05 -11.34 -7.26
C VAL A 312 -8.18 -11.97 -8.64
N LYS A 313 -8.74 -13.19 -8.76
CA LYS A 313 -9.13 -13.76 -10.07
C LYS A 313 -10.09 -12.88 -10.86
N ASN A 314 -10.79 -11.99 -10.18
CA ASN A 314 -11.59 -10.98 -10.85
C ASN A 314 -10.67 -10.03 -11.64
N THR A 315 -10.69 -10.15 -12.96
CA THR A 315 -9.86 -9.38 -13.89
C THR A 315 -9.96 -7.87 -13.75
N LYS A 316 -10.97 -7.37 -13.03
CA LYS A 316 -11.14 -5.94 -12.72
C LYS A 316 -10.05 -5.36 -11.84
N TYR A 317 -9.35 -6.19 -11.06
CA TYR A 317 -8.21 -5.74 -10.25
C TYR A 317 -6.97 -5.42 -11.09
N GLY A 318 -6.82 -6.06 -12.27
CA GLY A 318 -5.66 -5.83 -13.14
C GLY A 318 -4.34 -6.06 -12.40
N VAL A 319 -3.47 -5.06 -12.40
CA VAL A 319 -2.12 -5.14 -11.80
C VAL A 319 -2.06 -4.75 -10.31
N MET A 320 -3.18 -4.38 -9.68
CA MET A 320 -3.22 -3.83 -8.32
C MET A 320 -2.58 -4.72 -7.26
N TYR A 321 -2.59 -6.02 -7.46
CA TYR A 321 -2.11 -7.03 -6.49
C TYR A 321 -0.88 -7.80 -6.97
N HIS A 322 -0.26 -7.42 -8.10
CA HIS A 322 0.89 -8.14 -8.67
C HIS A 322 2.04 -8.34 -7.67
N LYS A 323 2.33 -7.37 -6.79
CA LYS A 323 3.31 -7.54 -5.72
C LYS A 323 3.03 -8.80 -4.90
N TYR A 324 1.81 -8.92 -4.40
CA TYR A 324 1.42 -10.04 -3.52
C TYR A 324 1.31 -11.35 -4.29
N ASP A 325 0.85 -11.30 -5.54
CA ASP A 325 0.79 -12.47 -6.41
C ASP A 325 2.19 -13.03 -6.66
N VAL A 326 3.17 -12.15 -6.94
CA VAL A 326 4.58 -12.55 -7.11
C VAL A 326 5.13 -13.18 -5.84
N LEU A 327 4.88 -12.59 -4.66
CA LEU A 327 5.37 -13.13 -3.39
C LEU A 327 4.80 -14.53 -3.12
N LEU A 328 3.49 -14.70 -3.21
CA LEU A 328 2.82 -15.99 -2.98
C LEU A 328 3.25 -17.08 -3.99
N LEU A 329 3.38 -16.71 -5.27
CA LEU A 329 3.84 -17.64 -6.30
C LEU A 329 5.33 -17.99 -6.13
N SER A 330 6.15 -17.04 -5.64
CA SER A 330 7.56 -17.30 -5.33
C SER A 330 7.70 -18.30 -4.19
N GLU A 331 6.94 -18.15 -3.11
CA GLU A 331 6.92 -19.13 -2.01
C GLU A 331 6.52 -20.53 -2.47
N ALA A 332 5.61 -20.62 -3.44
CA ALA A 332 5.19 -21.88 -4.06
C ALA A 332 6.15 -22.38 -5.15
N GLN A 333 7.31 -21.74 -5.37
CA GLN A 333 8.30 -22.06 -6.41
C GLN A 333 7.67 -22.17 -7.80
N ASN A 334 6.76 -21.27 -8.14
CA ASN A 334 6.01 -21.29 -9.38
C ASN A 334 6.62 -20.33 -10.42
N ASP A 335 6.96 -20.85 -11.60
CA ASP A 335 7.55 -20.07 -12.70
C ASP A 335 6.74 -18.83 -13.11
N LYS A 336 5.43 -18.84 -12.88
CA LYS A 336 4.56 -17.67 -13.11
C LYS A 336 4.98 -16.45 -12.30
N ALA A 337 5.64 -16.63 -11.13
CA ALA A 337 6.18 -15.55 -10.35
C ALA A 337 7.17 -14.69 -11.16
N ILE A 338 8.08 -15.34 -11.89
CA ILE A 338 9.07 -14.68 -12.74
C ILE A 338 8.38 -13.89 -13.88
N VAL A 339 7.34 -14.48 -14.48
CA VAL A 339 6.60 -13.83 -15.57
C VAL A 339 5.90 -12.57 -15.07
N LEU A 340 5.20 -12.64 -13.93
CA LEU A 340 4.52 -11.50 -13.33
C LEU A 340 5.51 -10.44 -12.83
N ALA A 341 6.62 -10.85 -12.22
CA ALA A 341 7.64 -9.91 -11.76
C ALA A 341 8.32 -9.16 -12.93
N LYS A 342 8.55 -9.82 -14.06
CA LYS A 342 9.02 -9.16 -15.29
C LYS A 342 8.00 -8.15 -15.82
N GLN A 343 6.72 -8.47 -15.76
CA GLN A 343 5.66 -7.54 -16.12
C GLN A 343 5.65 -6.34 -15.18
N GLU A 344 5.77 -6.56 -13.87
CA GLU A 344 5.84 -5.49 -12.87
C GLU A 344 7.03 -4.56 -13.11
N VAL A 345 8.22 -5.09 -13.37
CA VAL A 345 9.41 -4.30 -13.74
C VAL A 345 9.17 -3.50 -15.02
N LYS A 346 8.50 -4.09 -16.03
CA LYS A 346 8.16 -3.37 -17.27
C LYS A 346 7.22 -2.19 -17.00
N GLU A 347 6.24 -2.36 -16.12
CA GLU A 347 5.27 -1.30 -15.79
C GLU A 347 5.83 -0.27 -14.80
N ARG A 348 6.62 -0.72 -13.83
CA ARG A 348 7.18 0.09 -12.73
C ARG A 348 8.63 -0.30 -12.49
N PRO A 349 9.62 0.28 -13.20
CA PRO A 349 11.04 -0.09 -13.05
C PRO A 349 11.64 0.50 -11.77
N THR A 350 11.07 0.17 -10.61
CA THR A 350 11.52 0.59 -9.27
C THR A 350 12.41 -0.46 -8.63
N ALA A 351 13.21 -0.07 -7.63
CA ALA A 351 14.01 -1.02 -6.87
C ALA A 351 13.14 -2.13 -6.24
N GLN A 352 11.94 -1.81 -5.78
CA GLN A 352 10.99 -2.78 -5.23
C GLN A 352 10.50 -3.79 -6.29
N SER A 353 10.23 -3.34 -7.53
CA SER A 353 9.84 -4.25 -8.62
C SER A 353 11.00 -5.16 -9.03
N TYR A 354 12.22 -4.65 -9.02
CA TYR A 354 13.43 -5.47 -9.26
C TYR A 354 13.70 -6.44 -8.11
N ASP A 355 13.43 -6.05 -6.85
CA ASP A 355 13.48 -6.96 -5.72
C ASP A 355 12.52 -8.14 -5.90
N LEU A 356 11.26 -7.88 -6.27
CA LEU A 356 10.28 -8.94 -6.56
C LEU A 356 10.77 -9.89 -7.66
N LEU A 357 11.44 -9.37 -8.69
CA LEU A 357 12.00 -10.19 -9.77
C LEU A 357 13.19 -11.02 -9.27
N ALA A 358 14.08 -10.43 -8.46
CA ALA A 358 15.19 -11.14 -7.85
C ALA A 358 14.69 -12.24 -6.90
N TRP A 359 13.68 -11.94 -6.09
CA TRP A 359 13.05 -12.90 -5.18
C TRP A 359 12.39 -14.06 -5.92
N ALA A 360 11.69 -13.79 -7.03
CA ALA A 360 11.10 -14.82 -7.88
C ALA A 360 12.18 -15.74 -8.50
N TYR A 361 13.28 -15.19 -9.00
CA TYR A 361 14.41 -15.98 -9.48
C TYR A 361 15.06 -16.81 -8.39
N PHE A 362 15.26 -16.21 -7.20
CA PHE A 362 15.88 -16.87 -6.06
C PHE A 362 15.11 -18.11 -5.62
N ASN A 363 13.80 -17.95 -5.41
CA ASN A 363 12.93 -19.06 -5.00
C ASN A 363 12.79 -20.15 -6.07
N ASN A 364 13.05 -19.80 -7.33
CA ASN A 364 13.08 -20.74 -8.45
C ASN A 364 14.48 -21.34 -8.71
N GLY A 365 15.39 -21.30 -7.74
CA GLY A 365 16.73 -21.87 -7.78
C GLY A 365 17.75 -21.12 -8.64
N GLN A 366 17.39 -19.96 -9.24
CA GLN A 366 18.26 -19.19 -10.13
C GLN A 366 19.00 -18.10 -9.35
N LYS A 367 19.77 -18.50 -8.34
CA LYS A 367 20.38 -17.61 -7.36
C LYS A 367 21.39 -16.62 -7.95
N GLU A 368 22.11 -16.99 -9.02
CA GLU A 368 23.08 -16.12 -9.70
C GLU A 368 22.36 -14.99 -10.44
N LYS A 369 21.22 -15.27 -11.09
CA LYS A 369 20.40 -14.22 -11.73
C LYS A 369 19.78 -13.29 -10.69
N ALA A 370 19.32 -13.84 -9.57
CA ALA A 370 18.82 -13.05 -8.47
C ALA A 370 19.89 -12.10 -7.93
N LEU A 371 21.12 -12.60 -7.73
CA LEU A 371 22.25 -11.80 -7.29
C LEU A 371 22.55 -10.63 -8.23
N ALA A 372 22.62 -10.89 -9.54
CA ALA A 372 22.90 -9.85 -10.54
C ALA A 372 21.85 -8.71 -10.49
N ILE A 373 20.58 -9.05 -10.29
CA ILE A 373 19.51 -8.06 -10.16
C ILE A 373 19.65 -7.28 -8.86
N VAL A 374 19.93 -7.94 -7.73
CA VAL A 374 20.11 -7.30 -6.43
C VAL A 374 21.27 -6.30 -6.48
N ASP A 375 22.43 -6.72 -7.00
CA ASP A 375 23.62 -5.86 -7.11
C ASP A 375 23.36 -4.63 -8.00
N GLN A 376 22.62 -4.78 -9.07
CA GLN A 376 22.41 -3.71 -10.05
C GLN A 376 21.24 -2.76 -9.69
N HIS A 377 20.16 -3.28 -9.11
CA HIS A 377 18.88 -2.56 -9.07
C HIS A 377 18.28 -2.40 -7.66
N VAL A 378 18.80 -3.11 -6.63
CA VAL A 378 18.19 -3.10 -5.30
C VAL A 378 19.08 -2.42 -4.27
N ILE A 379 20.34 -2.85 -4.16
CA ILE A 379 21.27 -2.30 -3.16
C ILE A 379 21.51 -0.81 -3.41
N GLU A 380 21.49 -0.03 -2.34
CA GLU A 380 21.63 1.44 -2.37
C GLU A 380 20.55 2.17 -3.21
N LYS A 381 19.50 1.44 -3.62
CA LYS A 381 18.37 2.00 -4.38
C LYS A 381 17.05 1.99 -3.61
N THR A 382 16.99 1.22 -2.52
CA THR A 382 15.82 1.18 -1.64
C THR A 382 16.25 0.96 -0.19
N PHE A 383 15.40 1.43 0.73
CA PHE A 383 15.54 1.25 2.18
C PHE A 383 14.38 0.39 2.74
N GLU A 384 13.61 -0.24 1.87
CA GLU A 384 12.49 -1.09 2.24
C GLU A 384 12.98 -2.35 2.97
N PRO A 385 12.56 -2.62 4.20
CA PRO A 385 13.06 -3.74 5.00
C PRO A 385 12.87 -5.10 4.33
N GLU A 386 11.75 -5.31 3.62
CA GLU A 386 11.46 -6.55 2.89
C GLU A 386 12.49 -6.78 1.77
N ALA A 387 12.79 -5.76 0.97
CA ALA A 387 13.76 -5.86 -0.11
C ALA A 387 15.18 -6.09 0.41
N LEU A 388 15.56 -5.43 1.51
CA LEU A 388 16.87 -5.63 2.16
C LEU A 388 16.98 -7.04 2.77
N LEU A 389 15.89 -7.60 3.30
CA LEU A 389 15.86 -8.98 3.79
C LEU A 389 16.05 -9.98 2.64
N HIS A 390 15.33 -9.81 1.52
CA HIS A 390 15.50 -10.63 0.33
C HIS A 390 16.94 -10.57 -0.18
N ALA A 391 17.51 -9.36 -0.28
CA ALA A 391 18.89 -9.15 -0.69
C ALA A 391 19.88 -9.87 0.24
N ALA A 392 19.69 -9.80 1.57
CA ALA A 392 20.55 -10.49 2.54
C ALA A 392 20.51 -12.02 2.36
N LEU A 393 19.32 -12.59 2.09
CA LEU A 393 19.15 -14.02 1.84
C LEU A 393 19.80 -14.44 0.52
N ILE A 394 19.66 -13.64 -0.54
CA ILE A 394 20.27 -13.87 -1.85
C ILE A 394 21.80 -13.79 -1.74
N PHE A 395 22.36 -12.79 -1.05
CA PHE A 395 23.79 -12.69 -0.79
C PHE A 395 24.33 -13.90 -0.04
N LYS A 396 23.65 -14.33 1.03
CA LYS A 396 24.04 -15.51 1.79
C LYS A 396 24.10 -16.76 0.93
N ALA A 397 23.09 -16.99 0.08
CA ALA A 397 23.02 -18.16 -0.79
C ALA A 397 24.08 -18.18 -1.90
N ASN A 398 24.63 -17.00 -2.25
CA ASN A 398 25.70 -16.83 -3.22
C ASN A 398 27.10 -16.69 -2.56
N GLY A 399 27.23 -16.99 -1.26
CA GLY A 399 28.51 -16.95 -0.55
C GLY A 399 29.02 -15.55 -0.17
N LYS A 400 28.25 -14.48 -0.44
CA LYS A 400 28.58 -13.09 -0.06
C LYS A 400 28.23 -12.81 1.41
N ILE A 401 28.78 -13.60 2.32
CA ILE A 401 28.43 -13.59 3.75
C ILE A 401 28.63 -12.21 4.43
N PRO A 402 29.74 -11.46 4.20
CA PRO A 402 29.91 -10.16 4.84
C PRO A 402 28.77 -9.19 4.50
N MET A 403 28.35 -9.11 3.22
CA MET A 403 27.25 -8.24 2.77
C MET A 403 25.91 -8.65 3.41
N ALA A 404 25.64 -9.96 3.47
CA ALA A 404 24.43 -10.48 4.13
C ALA A 404 24.37 -10.12 5.63
N VAL A 405 25.51 -10.18 6.32
CA VAL A 405 25.62 -9.81 7.74
C VAL A 405 25.41 -8.31 7.95
N THR A 406 25.99 -7.47 7.09
CA THR A 406 25.80 -6.01 7.16
C THR A 406 24.33 -5.63 7.02
N LEU A 407 23.65 -6.10 5.96
CA LEU A 407 22.21 -5.83 5.77
C LEU A 407 21.34 -6.34 6.95
N LYS A 408 21.69 -7.52 7.49
CA LYS A 408 20.98 -8.06 8.64
C LYS A 408 21.15 -7.19 9.90
N LYS A 409 22.33 -6.61 10.12
CA LYS A 409 22.56 -5.66 11.23
C LYS A 409 21.75 -4.38 11.03
N GLU A 410 21.74 -3.82 9.83
CA GLU A 410 20.92 -2.65 9.50
C GLU A 410 19.41 -2.90 9.79
N LEU A 411 18.91 -4.06 9.37
CA LEU A 411 17.52 -4.46 9.60
C LEU A 411 17.17 -4.65 11.09
N LEU A 412 18.12 -5.02 11.92
CA LEU A 412 17.93 -5.23 13.35
C LEU A 412 18.20 -3.97 14.19
N GLY A 413 18.62 -2.87 13.56
CA GLY A 413 18.98 -1.63 14.25
C GLY A 413 20.22 -1.78 15.12
N ALA A 414 21.15 -2.65 14.74
CA ALA A 414 22.37 -2.98 15.47
C ALA A 414 23.63 -2.51 14.78
#